data_123947338692444d37598deaa1c0508b
#
_entry.id   123947338692444d37598deaa1c0508b
#
_cell.length_a   1.000
_cell.length_b   1.000
_cell.length_c   1.000
_cell.angle_alpha   90.00
_cell.angle_beta   90.00
_cell.angle_gamma   90.00
#
_symmetry.space_group_name_H-M   'P 1'
#
loop_
_entity.id
_entity.type
_entity.pdbx_description
1 polymer ?
#
loop_
_entity_poly.entity_id
_entity_poly.type
_entity_poly.pdbx_seq_one_letter_code
_entity_poly.pdbx_strand_id
1 'polypeptide(L)'
;VPYHSKWGQSADFPVILEYYFEGNTDIDYFIYHTNSGNGTFGKFDVYTQTKENTEYVHQGSYDFNMRNSPSIASLKTPVKATKVKFEVHSGKNGYVSCDEMQFFKKNKKNTLEEQLLTVFTDITCSEIKPDVTQEQIEALPEFFIQTASALKDDSYNKWEKEFRIREYYPYSSADEWADKLMTRKYG
;
A
#
# COMPACT_ATOMS: atom_id res chain seq x y z
N VAL A 1 -7.75 -11.45 11.27
CA VAL A 1 -8.05 -12.82 10.83
C VAL A 1 -7.95 -12.84 9.31
N PRO A 2 -7.16 -13.75 8.73
CA PRO A 2 -7.07 -13.89 7.28
C PRO A 2 -8.45 -14.13 6.64
N TYR A 3 -8.68 -13.51 5.50
CA TYR A 3 -9.89 -13.66 4.72
C TYR A 3 -9.58 -14.28 3.36
N HIS A 4 -10.44 -15.17 2.91
CA HIS A 4 -10.47 -15.67 1.53
C HIS A 4 -11.92 -15.92 1.13
N SER A 5 -12.31 -15.46 -0.07
CA SER A 5 -13.61 -15.79 -0.65
C SER A 5 -13.73 -17.29 -0.89
N LYS A 6 -14.96 -17.79 -1.02
CA LYS A 6 -15.22 -19.24 -1.14
C LYS A 6 -14.44 -19.87 -2.29
N TRP A 7 -13.76 -20.97 -2.02
CA TRP A 7 -13.04 -21.75 -3.02
C TRP A 7 -14.00 -22.47 -4.00
N GLY A 8 -13.50 -22.67 -5.21
CA GLY A 8 -14.20 -23.44 -6.24
C GLY A 8 -15.23 -22.66 -7.05
N GLN A 9 -15.41 -21.38 -6.77
CA GLN A 9 -16.25 -20.46 -7.56
C GLN A 9 -15.70 -19.04 -7.51
N SER A 10 -15.96 -18.25 -8.56
CA SER A 10 -15.66 -16.83 -8.52
C SER A 10 -16.43 -16.14 -7.39
N ALA A 11 -15.83 -15.12 -6.80
CA ALA A 11 -16.49 -14.27 -5.84
C ALA A 11 -17.63 -13.45 -6.51
N ASP A 12 -18.69 -13.20 -5.77
CA ASP A 12 -19.74 -12.26 -6.19
C ASP A 12 -19.24 -10.83 -5.89
N PHE A 13 -18.75 -10.16 -6.92
CA PHE A 13 -18.23 -8.79 -6.78
C PHE A 13 -19.34 -7.74 -6.76
N PRO A 14 -19.17 -6.62 -6.00
CA PRO A 14 -18.01 -6.31 -5.15
C PRO A 14 -18.01 -7.13 -3.86
N VAL A 15 -16.81 -7.57 -3.45
CA VAL A 15 -16.64 -8.16 -2.11
C VAL A 15 -16.36 -7.05 -1.11
N ILE A 16 -17.06 -7.08 0.02
CA ILE A 16 -16.99 -6.06 1.05
C ILE A 16 -16.12 -6.57 2.21
N LEU A 17 -15.10 -5.78 2.57
CA LEU A 17 -14.30 -5.97 3.78
C LEU A 17 -14.41 -4.74 4.66
N GLU A 18 -14.79 -4.91 5.92
CA GLU A 18 -14.95 -3.82 6.88
C GLU A 18 -14.02 -3.98 8.08
N TYR A 19 -13.40 -2.88 8.47
CA TYR A 19 -12.51 -2.79 9.62
C TYR A 19 -13.05 -1.76 10.60
N TYR A 20 -13.03 -2.11 11.89
CA TYR A 20 -13.63 -1.35 12.99
C TYR A 20 -12.56 -0.92 13.97
N PHE A 21 -12.64 0.33 14.42
CA PHE A 21 -11.76 0.89 15.43
C PHE A 21 -12.57 1.30 16.67
N GLU A 22 -11.97 1.21 17.85
CA GLU A 22 -12.64 1.57 19.12
C GLU A 22 -13.01 3.05 19.21
N GLY A 23 -12.36 3.91 18.43
CA GLY A 23 -12.61 5.35 18.36
C GLY A 23 -12.12 5.94 17.05
N ASN A 24 -12.28 7.26 16.91
CA ASN A 24 -11.78 7.96 15.73
C ASN A 24 -10.25 7.80 15.63
N THR A 25 -9.81 6.99 14.69
CA THR A 25 -8.40 6.69 14.42
C THR A 25 -7.91 7.51 13.23
N ASP A 26 -6.78 8.19 13.39
CA ASP A 26 -6.12 8.91 12.29
C ASP A 26 -5.55 7.91 11.28
N ILE A 27 -5.94 8.07 10.01
CA ILE A 27 -5.48 7.21 8.91
C ILE A 27 -5.01 8.09 7.75
N ASP A 28 -3.74 7.93 7.38
CA ASP A 28 -3.14 8.58 6.21
C ASP A 28 -2.93 7.57 5.07
N TYR A 29 -2.59 6.32 5.40
CA TYR A 29 -2.37 5.25 4.44
C TYR A 29 -2.66 3.88 5.04
N PHE A 30 -2.72 2.88 4.18
CA PHE A 30 -2.93 1.49 4.56
C PHE A 30 -2.01 0.55 3.77
N ILE A 31 -1.75 -0.60 4.36
CA ILE A 31 -0.92 -1.66 3.79
C ILE A 31 -1.78 -2.92 3.70
N TYR A 32 -1.85 -3.47 2.51
CA TYR A 32 -2.52 -4.71 2.20
C TYR A 32 -1.50 -5.84 2.08
N HIS A 33 -1.68 -6.88 2.88
CA HIS A 33 -0.93 -8.13 2.81
C HIS A 33 -1.78 -9.21 2.16
N THR A 34 -1.26 -9.79 1.09
CA THR A 34 -1.93 -10.88 0.38
C THR A 34 -1.70 -12.21 1.08
N ASN A 35 -2.73 -13.02 1.18
CA ASN A 35 -2.63 -14.36 1.76
C ASN A 35 -1.99 -15.37 0.78
N SER A 36 -2.30 -15.24 -0.50
CA SER A 36 -1.82 -16.19 -1.52
C SER A 36 -1.85 -15.56 -2.91
N GLY A 37 -1.37 -16.30 -3.91
CA GLY A 37 -1.47 -15.89 -5.30
C GLY A 37 -2.91 -15.73 -5.81
N ASN A 38 -3.90 -16.37 -5.20
CA ASN A 38 -5.30 -16.22 -5.54
C ASN A 38 -5.97 -15.17 -4.67
N GLY A 39 -6.82 -14.35 -5.29
CA GLY A 39 -7.60 -13.34 -4.57
C GLY A 39 -6.86 -12.06 -4.25
N THR A 40 -5.64 -11.89 -4.71
CA THR A 40 -4.91 -10.62 -4.60
C THR A 40 -5.71 -9.49 -5.23
N PHE A 41 -5.85 -8.36 -4.53
CA PHE A 41 -6.68 -7.24 -4.96
C PHE A 41 -6.25 -6.67 -6.31
N GLY A 42 -7.23 -6.50 -7.21
CA GLY A 42 -7.17 -5.60 -8.35
C GLY A 42 -7.82 -4.26 -7.98
N LYS A 43 -8.91 -3.90 -8.67
CA LYS A 43 -9.64 -2.65 -8.46
C LYS A 43 -10.52 -2.70 -7.21
N PHE A 44 -10.49 -1.62 -6.45
CA PHE A 44 -11.30 -1.46 -5.25
C PHE A 44 -11.54 0.01 -4.89
N ASP A 45 -12.60 0.27 -4.15
CA ASP A 45 -12.91 1.57 -3.57
C ASP A 45 -12.77 1.52 -2.05
N VAL A 46 -12.38 2.65 -1.47
CA VAL A 46 -12.24 2.82 -0.02
C VAL A 46 -13.26 3.84 0.48
N TYR A 47 -13.94 3.49 1.55
CA TYR A 47 -14.91 4.34 2.23
C TYR A 47 -14.61 4.39 3.72
N THR A 48 -14.97 5.49 4.37
CA THR A 48 -14.82 5.65 5.82
C THR A 48 -16.08 6.18 6.48
N GLN A 49 -16.23 5.86 7.77
CA GLN A 49 -17.20 6.48 8.68
C GLN A 49 -16.45 7.08 9.87
N THR A 50 -17.01 8.14 10.45
CA THR A 50 -16.56 8.70 11.72
C THR A 50 -17.57 8.43 12.82
N LYS A 51 -17.26 8.78 14.05
CA LYS A 51 -18.23 8.73 15.15
C LYS A 51 -19.39 9.70 14.93
N GLU A 52 -19.09 10.84 14.34
CA GLU A 52 -20.04 11.94 14.12
C GLU A 52 -20.85 11.77 12.84
N ASN A 53 -20.29 11.06 11.86
CA ASN A 53 -20.94 10.77 10.58
C ASN A 53 -20.93 9.27 10.30
N THR A 54 -22.10 8.64 10.44
CA THR A 54 -22.28 7.20 10.21
C THR A 54 -22.57 6.84 8.75
N GLU A 55 -22.66 7.82 7.86
CA GLU A 55 -22.71 7.58 6.43
C GLU A 55 -21.30 7.28 5.89
N TYR A 56 -21.21 6.36 4.93
CA TYR A 56 -19.94 6.06 4.28
C TYR A 56 -19.55 7.16 3.31
N VAL A 57 -18.34 7.71 3.52
CA VAL A 57 -17.74 8.71 2.65
C VAL A 57 -16.67 8.05 1.79
N HIS A 58 -16.79 8.18 0.47
CA HIS A 58 -15.82 7.66 -0.49
C HIS A 58 -14.48 8.41 -0.37
N GLN A 59 -13.39 7.67 -0.19
CA GLN A 59 -12.04 8.22 0.00
C GLN A 59 -11.14 8.08 -1.23
N GLY A 60 -11.46 7.16 -2.12
CA GLY A 60 -10.73 6.97 -3.37
C GLY A 60 -10.92 5.60 -3.99
N SER A 61 -10.49 5.51 -5.25
CA SER A 61 -10.46 4.28 -6.05
C SER A 61 -9.02 3.91 -6.34
N TYR A 62 -8.69 2.63 -6.23
CA TYR A 62 -7.33 2.10 -6.30
C TYR A 62 -7.28 0.84 -7.16
N ASP A 63 -6.08 0.49 -7.63
CA ASP A 63 -5.81 -0.77 -8.31
C ASP A 63 -4.44 -1.31 -7.89
N PHE A 64 -4.42 -2.44 -7.19
CA PHE A 64 -3.16 -3.12 -6.83
C PHE A 64 -2.65 -4.08 -7.91
N ASN A 65 -3.31 -4.08 -9.08
CA ASN A 65 -2.89 -4.86 -10.25
C ASN A 65 -2.70 -6.37 -9.97
N MET A 66 -3.40 -6.90 -8.95
CA MET A 66 -3.36 -8.32 -8.56
C MET A 66 -1.94 -8.84 -8.27
N ARG A 67 -1.08 -8.01 -7.67
CA ARG A 67 0.30 -8.38 -7.33
C ARG A 67 0.35 -9.25 -6.08
N ASN A 68 1.26 -10.22 -6.05
CA ASN A 68 1.45 -11.13 -4.92
C ASN A 68 2.28 -10.54 -3.77
N SER A 69 2.83 -9.35 -3.93
CA SER A 69 3.58 -8.66 -2.88
C SER A 69 2.64 -7.79 -2.03
N PRO A 70 3.00 -7.48 -0.79
CA PRO A 70 2.31 -6.45 -0.04
C PRO A 70 2.18 -5.17 -0.85
N SER A 71 1.05 -4.48 -0.69
CA SER A 71 0.76 -3.26 -1.44
C SER A 71 0.36 -2.14 -0.48
N ILE A 72 0.77 -0.92 -0.78
CA ILE A 72 0.52 0.26 0.04
C ILE A 72 -0.21 1.31 -0.78
N ALA A 73 -1.16 2.00 -0.15
CA ALA A 73 -1.83 3.15 -0.75
C ALA A 73 -2.13 4.22 0.29
N SER A 74 -1.89 5.47 -0.09
CA SER A 74 -2.28 6.62 0.71
C SER A 74 -3.72 7.04 0.40
N LEU A 75 -4.43 7.54 1.41
CA LEU A 75 -5.67 8.27 1.19
C LEU A 75 -5.35 9.66 0.60
N LYS A 76 -6.19 10.15 -0.30
CA LYS A 76 -6.02 11.49 -0.89
C LYS A 76 -6.02 12.59 0.15
N THR A 77 -6.83 12.40 1.19
CA THR A 77 -6.92 13.29 2.34
C THR A 77 -6.85 12.45 3.60
N PRO A 78 -6.03 12.82 4.60
CA PRO A 78 -6.03 12.17 5.90
C PRO A 78 -7.42 12.18 6.52
N VAL A 79 -7.83 11.07 7.10
CA VAL A 79 -9.15 10.93 7.73
C VAL A 79 -9.03 10.50 9.18
N LYS A 80 -10.07 10.81 9.96
CA LYS A 80 -10.34 10.16 11.24
C LYS A 80 -11.51 9.22 11.03
N ALA A 81 -11.32 7.94 11.32
CA ALA A 81 -12.34 6.94 11.04
C ALA A 81 -12.59 6.01 12.23
N THR A 82 -13.85 5.63 12.43
CA THR A 82 -14.25 4.50 13.28
C THR A 82 -14.44 3.22 12.47
N LYS A 83 -14.67 3.38 11.15
CA LYS A 83 -14.76 2.26 10.21
C LYS A 83 -14.09 2.59 8.90
N VAL A 84 -13.45 1.58 8.31
CA VAL A 84 -12.97 1.60 6.93
C VAL A 84 -13.59 0.43 6.19
N LYS A 85 -14.18 0.70 5.03
CA LYS A 85 -14.77 -0.30 4.14
C LYS A 85 -14.01 -0.32 2.83
N PHE A 86 -13.65 -1.52 2.38
CA PHE A 86 -13.14 -1.79 1.04
C PHE A 86 -14.22 -2.48 0.22
N GLU A 87 -14.57 -1.91 -0.93
CA GLU A 87 -15.39 -2.54 -1.95
C GLU A 87 -14.48 -3.07 -3.04
N VAL A 88 -14.18 -4.37 -3.01
CA VAL A 88 -13.24 -5.00 -3.94
C VAL A 88 -13.99 -5.45 -5.18
N HIS A 89 -13.69 -4.85 -6.32
CA HIS A 89 -14.37 -5.08 -7.60
C HIS A 89 -13.69 -6.15 -8.46
N SER A 90 -12.42 -6.46 -8.19
CA SER A 90 -11.70 -7.52 -8.89
C SER A 90 -10.57 -8.09 -8.04
N GLY A 91 -10.29 -9.36 -8.24
CA GLY A 91 -9.20 -10.06 -7.59
C GLY A 91 -8.67 -11.18 -8.46
N LYS A 92 -7.42 -11.58 -8.21
CA LYS A 92 -6.71 -12.56 -9.02
C LYS A 92 -7.46 -13.89 -9.07
N ASN A 93 -7.63 -14.39 -10.28
CA ASN A 93 -8.37 -15.62 -10.58
C ASN A 93 -9.85 -15.61 -10.10
N GLY A 94 -10.45 -14.44 -9.98
CA GLY A 94 -11.85 -14.30 -9.57
C GLY A 94 -12.10 -14.48 -8.07
N TYR A 95 -11.06 -14.47 -7.25
CA TYR A 95 -11.16 -14.56 -5.80
C TYR A 95 -10.83 -13.22 -5.13
N VAL A 96 -11.11 -13.13 -3.83
CA VAL A 96 -10.63 -12.04 -2.96
C VAL A 96 -10.00 -12.65 -1.72
N SER A 97 -8.78 -12.25 -1.40
CA SER A 97 -8.08 -12.66 -0.17
C SER A 97 -7.39 -11.49 0.49
N CYS A 98 -7.26 -11.54 1.79
CA CYS A 98 -6.52 -10.57 2.58
C CYS A 98 -5.97 -11.30 3.82
N ASP A 99 -4.66 -11.31 3.98
CA ASP A 99 -4.04 -11.88 5.18
C ASP A 99 -4.11 -10.86 6.31
N GLU A 100 -3.68 -9.64 6.02
CA GLU A 100 -3.69 -8.53 6.96
C GLU A 100 -3.94 -7.21 6.23
N MET A 101 -4.65 -6.30 6.89
CA MET A 101 -4.78 -4.91 6.51
C MET A 101 -4.31 -4.04 7.67
N GLN A 102 -3.29 -3.24 7.43
CA GLN A 102 -2.71 -2.35 8.44
C GLN A 102 -3.02 -0.90 8.09
N PHE A 103 -3.27 -0.08 9.11
CA PHE A 103 -3.61 1.33 8.95
C PHE A 103 -2.61 2.20 9.69
N PHE A 104 -2.16 3.27 9.06
CA PHE A 104 -1.10 4.13 9.56
C PHE A 104 -1.44 5.61 9.48
N LYS A 105 -0.89 6.34 10.43
CA LYS A 105 -0.70 7.77 10.38
C LYS A 105 0.73 8.04 9.95
N LYS A 106 0.93 8.87 8.92
CA LYS A 106 2.28 9.21 8.48
C LYS A 106 2.98 10.14 9.47
N ASN A 107 4.28 10.01 9.55
CA ASN A 107 5.12 10.93 10.30
C ASN A 107 5.30 12.22 9.49
N LYS A 108 4.55 13.26 9.81
CA LYS A 108 4.57 14.55 9.09
C LYS A 108 5.93 15.23 9.05
N LYS A 109 6.88 14.81 9.89
CA LYS A 109 8.25 15.33 9.90
C LYS A 109 9.20 14.55 8.98
N ASN A 110 8.77 13.42 8.46
CA ASN A 110 9.59 12.58 7.59
C ASN A 110 9.16 12.73 6.12
N THR A 111 9.86 13.61 5.39
CA THR A 111 9.59 13.87 3.97
C THR A 111 9.91 12.66 3.09
N LEU A 112 10.84 11.79 3.51
CA LEU A 112 11.15 10.56 2.79
C LEU A 112 9.98 9.58 2.84
N GLU A 113 9.33 9.43 4.00
CA GLU A 113 8.12 8.60 4.11
C GLU A 113 7.04 9.06 3.14
N GLU A 114 6.81 10.37 3.04
CA GLU A 114 5.83 10.93 2.11
C GLU A 114 6.17 10.66 0.64
N GLN A 115 7.45 10.82 0.28
CA GLN A 115 7.91 10.52 -1.08
C GLN A 115 7.75 9.03 -1.42
N LEU A 116 8.11 8.13 -0.50
CA LEU A 116 7.96 6.69 -0.69
C LEU A 116 6.49 6.27 -0.79
N LEU A 117 5.61 6.87 -0.02
CA LEU A 117 4.17 6.65 -0.15
C LEU A 117 3.66 7.02 -1.55
N THR A 118 4.14 8.13 -2.10
CA THR A 118 3.80 8.52 -3.48
C THR A 118 4.28 7.46 -4.48
N VAL A 119 5.52 7.00 -4.33
CA VAL A 119 6.09 5.94 -5.18
C VAL A 119 5.27 4.65 -5.17
N PHE A 120 4.84 4.22 -3.98
CA PHE A 120 4.14 2.95 -3.84
C PHE A 120 2.64 3.04 -4.13
N THR A 121 2.04 4.23 -4.01
CA THR A 121 0.61 4.45 -4.23
C THR A 121 0.30 4.77 -5.69
N ASP A 122 1.04 5.70 -6.26
CA ASP A 122 0.83 6.19 -7.61
C ASP A 122 1.90 5.66 -8.57
N ILE A 123 1.53 5.43 -9.80
CA ILE A 123 2.45 5.01 -10.86
C ILE A 123 3.42 6.13 -11.21
N THR A 124 3.01 7.38 -11.03
CA THR A 124 3.85 8.57 -11.18
C THR A 124 4.43 8.96 -9.84
N CYS A 125 5.73 8.87 -9.71
CA CYS A 125 6.43 9.10 -8.45
C CYS A 125 6.91 10.54 -8.32
N SER A 126 6.99 11.00 -7.08
CA SER A 126 7.80 12.17 -6.74
C SER A 126 9.27 11.78 -6.68
N GLU A 127 10.12 12.71 -7.05
CA GLU A 127 11.57 12.52 -6.95
C GLU A 127 12.00 12.27 -5.50
N ILE A 128 12.77 11.21 -5.27
CA ILE A 128 13.46 11.00 -3.98
C ILE A 128 14.77 11.77 -4.03
N LYS A 129 14.93 12.72 -3.11
CA LYS A 129 16.16 13.51 -3.05
C LYS A 129 17.33 12.64 -2.62
N PRO A 130 18.52 12.80 -3.25
CA PRO A 130 19.73 12.05 -2.91
C PRO A 130 20.17 12.24 -1.45
N ASP A 131 19.85 13.40 -0.87
CA ASP A 131 20.32 13.83 0.45
C ASP A 131 19.35 13.44 1.59
N VAL A 132 18.90 12.20 1.61
CA VAL A 132 18.13 11.69 2.74
C VAL A 132 19.05 11.45 3.94
N THR A 133 18.60 11.88 5.11
CA THR A 133 19.37 11.72 6.35
C THR A 133 19.17 10.33 6.93
N GLN A 134 20.16 9.90 7.73
CA GLN A 134 20.06 8.63 8.46
C GLN A 134 18.84 8.63 9.40
N GLU A 135 18.56 9.74 10.06
CA GLU A 135 17.38 9.90 10.92
C GLU A 135 16.06 9.67 10.17
N GLN A 136 15.95 10.17 8.93
CA GLN A 136 14.77 9.93 8.10
C GLN A 136 14.61 8.44 7.75
N ILE A 137 15.71 7.76 7.44
CA ILE A 137 15.71 6.31 7.15
C ILE A 137 15.31 5.51 8.38
N GLU A 138 15.88 5.82 9.55
CA GLU A 138 15.57 5.12 10.80
C GLU A 138 14.13 5.30 11.26
N ALA A 139 13.54 6.46 10.95
CA ALA A 139 12.15 6.76 11.27
C ALA A 139 11.14 6.12 10.30
N LEU A 140 11.59 5.49 9.21
CA LEU A 140 10.69 4.78 8.30
C LEU A 140 10.11 3.53 8.97
N PRO A 141 8.80 3.26 8.77
CA PRO A 141 8.26 1.96 9.11
C PRO A 141 9.01 0.84 8.39
N GLU A 142 9.25 -0.26 9.08
CA GLU A 142 9.99 -1.43 8.56
C GLU A 142 9.42 -1.94 7.22
N PHE A 143 8.12 -1.81 7.02
CA PHE A 143 7.44 -2.19 5.81
C PHE A 143 8.05 -1.58 4.53
N PHE A 144 8.47 -0.31 4.54
CA PHE A 144 9.06 0.32 3.36
C PHE A 144 10.32 -0.40 2.90
N ILE A 145 11.15 -0.81 3.83
CA ILE A 145 12.40 -1.54 3.54
C ILE A 145 12.08 -2.96 3.07
N GLN A 146 11.15 -3.64 3.73
CA GLN A 146 10.71 -4.98 3.34
C GLN A 146 10.09 -4.97 1.93
N THR A 147 9.29 -3.96 1.60
CA THR A 147 8.69 -3.80 0.27
C THR A 147 9.77 -3.57 -0.78
N ALA A 148 10.74 -2.70 -0.54
CA ALA A 148 11.86 -2.47 -1.46
C ALA A 148 12.65 -3.75 -1.69
N SER A 149 12.94 -4.51 -0.63
CA SER A 149 13.65 -5.80 -0.73
C SER A 149 12.86 -6.85 -1.51
N ALA A 150 11.56 -6.99 -1.22
CA ALA A 150 10.70 -7.93 -1.93
C ALA A 150 10.58 -7.60 -3.42
N LEU A 151 10.50 -6.32 -3.77
CA LEU A 151 10.46 -5.88 -5.16
C LEU A 151 11.78 -6.11 -5.90
N LYS A 152 12.90 -6.09 -5.20
CA LYS A 152 14.20 -6.45 -5.76
C LYS A 152 14.26 -7.93 -6.15
N ASP A 153 13.71 -8.81 -5.31
CA ASP A 153 13.78 -10.26 -5.53
C ASP A 153 12.71 -10.75 -6.50
N ASP A 154 11.57 -10.05 -6.61
CA ASP A 154 10.40 -10.49 -7.38
C ASP A 154 10.17 -9.63 -8.63
N SER A 155 10.56 -10.14 -9.79
CA SER A 155 10.23 -9.54 -11.09
C SER A 155 10.56 -8.04 -11.20
N TYR A 156 11.74 -7.69 -10.80
CA TYR A 156 12.31 -6.36 -10.86
C TYR A 156 11.94 -5.55 -12.13
N ASN A 157 12.09 -6.15 -13.30
CA ASN A 157 11.74 -5.48 -14.57
C ASN A 157 10.25 -5.09 -14.67
N LYS A 158 9.39 -5.90 -14.10
CA LYS A 158 7.95 -5.63 -14.06
C LYS A 158 7.66 -4.46 -13.15
N TRP A 159 8.23 -4.45 -11.96
CA TRP A 159 8.05 -3.38 -11.00
C TRP A 159 8.60 -2.04 -11.51
N GLU A 160 9.81 -2.03 -12.07
CA GLU A 160 10.42 -0.84 -12.67
C GLU A 160 9.55 -0.29 -13.80
N LYS A 161 9.00 -1.16 -14.64
CA LYS A 161 8.11 -0.76 -15.73
C LYS A 161 6.79 -0.20 -15.22
N GLU A 162 6.19 -0.82 -14.20
CA GLU A 162 4.91 -0.39 -13.64
C GLU A 162 5.02 0.94 -12.90
N PHE A 163 6.09 1.15 -12.15
CA PHE A 163 6.27 2.35 -11.32
C PHE A 163 7.17 3.41 -11.94
N ARG A 164 7.76 3.18 -13.10
CA ARG A 164 8.62 4.15 -13.81
C ARG A 164 9.73 4.75 -12.94
N ILE A 165 10.24 3.99 -12.00
CA ILE A 165 11.23 4.45 -11.01
C ILE A 165 12.46 5.06 -11.68
N ARG A 166 12.91 4.45 -12.76
CA ARG A 166 14.09 4.90 -13.50
C ARG A 166 13.98 6.34 -13.99
N GLU A 167 12.78 6.80 -14.32
CA GLU A 167 12.56 8.15 -14.87
C GLU A 167 12.60 9.23 -13.79
N TYR A 168 12.35 8.87 -12.53
CA TYR A 168 12.11 9.83 -11.46
C TYR A 168 13.19 9.87 -10.38
N TYR A 169 14.06 8.84 -10.33
CA TYR A 169 15.06 8.75 -9.29
C TYR A 169 16.49 8.93 -9.84
N PRO A 170 17.41 9.43 -9.00
CA PRO A 170 18.81 9.56 -9.36
C PRO A 170 19.52 8.21 -9.52
N TYR A 171 18.83 7.11 -9.24
CA TYR A 171 19.35 5.75 -9.35
C TYR A 171 19.06 5.17 -10.72
N SER A 172 20.01 4.40 -11.25
CA SER A 172 19.89 3.80 -12.59
C SER A 172 18.81 2.73 -12.66
N SER A 173 18.39 2.19 -11.50
CA SER A 173 17.43 1.08 -11.42
C SER A 173 16.77 1.02 -10.05
N ALA A 174 15.61 0.34 -9.95
CA ALA A 174 14.96 0.09 -8.68
C ALA A 174 15.80 -0.84 -7.79
N ASP A 175 16.61 -1.72 -8.37
CA ASP A 175 17.53 -2.56 -7.63
C ASP A 175 18.59 -1.72 -6.90
N GLU A 176 19.23 -0.76 -7.60
CA GLU A 176 20.17 0.17 -6.99
C GLU A 176 19.50 1.00 -5.88
N TRP A 177 18.28 1.46 -6.12
CA TRP A 177 17.52 2.20 -5.14
C TRP A 177 17.19 1.36 -3.89
N ALA A 178 16.72 0.12 -4.06
CA ALA A 178 16.45 -0.79 -2.96
C ALA A 178 17.73 -1.11 -2.16
N ASP A 179 18.85 -1.38 -2.85
CA ASP A 179 20.13 -1.61 -2.21
C ASP A 179 20.60 -0.43 -1.37
N LYS A 180 20.42 0.79 -1.87
CA LYS A 180 20.77 1.98 -1.12
C LYS A 180 19.93 2.20 0.13
N LEU A 181 18.62 1.95 0.04
CA LEU A 181 17.74 1.99 1.22
C LEU A 181 18.16 0.93 2.24
N MET A 182 18.36 -0.30 1.80
CA MET A 182 18.75 -1.42 2.66
C MET A 182 20.10 -1.15 3.34
N THR A 183 21.10 -0.69 2.59
CA THR A 183 22.43 -0.37 3.13
C THR A 183 22.36 0.76 4.15
N ARG A 184 21.57 1.79 3.91
CA ARG A 184 21.41 2.90 4.87
C ARG A 184 20.68 2.51 6.14
N LYS A 185 19.72 1.58 6.05
CA LYS A 185 18.92 1.16 7.21
C LYS A 185 19.64 0.13 8.09
N TYR A 186 20.36 -0.80 7.48
CA TYR A 186 20.91 -1.98 8.16
C TYR A 186 22.46 -2.08 8.08
N GLY A 187 23.06 -1.31 7.24
CA GLY A 187 24.55 -1.26 7.08
C GLY A 187 25.19 -0.29 8.01
#